data_45025515f6af59afbe5efca0631431a5
#
_entry.id   45025515f6af59afbe5efca0631431a5
#
_cell.length_a   1.000
_cell.length_b   1.000
_cell.length_c   1.000
_cell.angle_alpha   90.00
_cell.angle_beta   90.00
_cell.angle_gamma   90.00
#
_symmetry.space_group_name_H-M   'P 1'
#
loop_
_entity.id
_entity.type
_entity.pdbx_description
1 polymer ?
#
loop_
_entity_poly.entity_id
_entity_poly.type
_entity_poly.pdbx_seq_one_letter_code
_entity_poly.pdbx_strand_id
1 'polypeptide(L)'
;MGKRGRKSAYETTIKPRFSDISEWLKSGATEKQIAHNLGVSYSTFNKYKAEKKEFAEFLKNGRETLVLQLRGALVKKALGFEYVEKKHYRKVDENGKVCEYTEEATKQSVPDVAALNLCLKNYDSENWANDPQMLRIKEKELALRREITEKDNW
;
A
#
# COMPACT_ATOMS: atom_id res chain seq x y z
N MET A 1 19.12 44.56 10.33
CA MET A 1 19.17 43.21 10.99
C MET A 1 17.82 42.54 10.83
N GLY A 2 17.70 41.56 9.91
CA GLY A 2 16.45 40.84 9.66
C GLY A 2 16.19 39.90 10.83
N LYS A 3 14.99 40.00 11.45
CA LYS A 3 14.52 39.05 12.45
C LYS A 3 14.48 37.63 11.82
N ARG A 4 15.36 36.72 12.24
CA ARG A 4 15.27 35.31 11.93
C ARG A 4 13.97 34.79 12.53
N GLY A 5 12.91 34.68 11.71
CA GLY A 5 11.66 34.01 12.11
C GLY A 5 11.93 32.59 12.59
N ARG A 6 11.12 32.12 13.55
CA ARG A 6 11.16 30.73 14.04
C ARG A 6 11.06 29.78 12.84
N LYS A 7 12.04 28.88 12.67
CA LYS A 7 12.01 27.86 11.61
C LYS A 7 10.71 27.08 11.68
N SER A 8 10.09 26.83 10.54
CA SER A 8 8.82 26.08 10.51
C SER A 8 9.04 24.62 10.96
N ALA A 9 8.05 24.03 11.61
CA ALA A 9 8.11 22.61 11.99
C ALA A 9 8.29 21.70 10.76
N TYR A 10 7.95 22.17 9.57
CA TYR A 10 8.24 21.45 8.32
C TYR A 10 9.74 21.22 8.13
N GLU A 11 10.52 22.29 8.18
CA GLU A 11 11.97 22.26 7.95
C GLU A 11 12.76 21.57 9.08
N THR A 12 12.25 21.62 10.31
CA THR A 12 12.97 21.11 11.50
C THR A 12 12.56 19.69 11.87
N THR A 13 11.33 19.28 11.55
CA THR A 13 10.76 18.01 12.06
C THR A 13 10.31 17.09 10.93
N ILE A 14 9.66 17.61 9.89
CA ILE A 14 9.05 16.75 8.84
C ILE A 14 10.09 16.39 7.77
N LYS A 15 10.68 17.40 7.13
CA LYS A 15 11.59 17.22 6.00
C LYS A 15 12.82 16.35 6.32
N PRO A 16 13.50 16.49 7.47
CA PRO A 16 14.63 15.63 7.82
C PRO A 16 14.26 14.16 8.03
N ARG A 17 12.97 13.86 8.24
CA ARG A 17 12.46 12.50 8.49
C ARG A 17 11.70 11.89 7.32
N PHE A 18 11.96 12.33 6.10
CA PHE A 18 11.35 11.76 4.90
C PHE A 18 11.68 10.28 4.71
N SER A 19 12.87 9.83 5.09
CA SER A 19 13.23 8.39 5.11
C SER A 19 12.32 7.58 6.03
N ASP A 20 12.13 8.05 7.27
CA ASP A 20 11.26 7.38 8.25
C ASP A 20 9.81 7.35 7.76
N ILE A 21 9.33 8.49 7.22
CA ILE A 21 7.98 8.59 6.65
C ILE A 21 7.80 7.59 5.49
N SER A 22 8.83 7.43 4.64
CA SER A 22 8.80 6.44 3.55
C SER A 22 8.65 5.02 4.07
N GLU A 23 9.37 4.65 5.13
CA GLU A 23 9.26 3.34 5.76
C GLU A 23 7.88 3.12 6.39
N TRP A 24 7.34 4.13 7.08
CA TRP A 24 6.00 4.06 7.64
C TRP A 24 4.93 3.93 6.57
N LEU A 25 5.06 4.65 5.44
CA LEU A 25 4.14 4.52 4.30
C LEU A 25 4.19 3.10 3.71
N LYS A 26 5.39 2.53 3.54
CA LYS A 26 5.56 1.15 3.06
C LYS A 26 4.95 0.12 4.01
N SER A 27 4.99 0.37 5.32
CA SER A 27 4.36 -0.48 6.34
C SER A 27 2.85 -0.24 6.48
N GLY A 28 2.27 0.65 5.68
CA GLY A 28 0.83 0.91 5.67
C GLY A 28 0.34 1.91 6.73
N ALA A 29 1.24 2.70 7.33
CA ALA A 29 0.85 3.70 8.31
C ALA A 29 -0.08 4.76 7.72
N THR A 30 -1.11 5.12 8.48
CA THR A 30 -2.03 6.20 8.14
C THR A 30 -1.39 7.57 8.37
N GLU A 31 -1.89 8.61 7.70
CA GLU A 31 -1.40 9.99 7.92
C GLU A 31 -1.50 10.45 9.38
N LYS A 32 -2.52 9.99 10.11
CA LYS A 32 -2.66 10.28 11.55
C LYS A 32 -1.53 9.63 12.36
N GLN A 33 -1.19 8.38 12.05
CA GLN A 33 -0.08 7.67 12.70
C GLN A 33 1.27 8.32 12.36
N ILE A 34 1.47 8.71 11.10
CA ILE A 34 2.68 9.43 10.68
C ILE A 34 2.81 10.75 11.42
N ALA A 35 1.74 11.55 11.51
CA ALA A 35 1.74 12.80 12.26
C ALA A 35 2.08 12.58 13.74
N HIS A 36 1.51 11.54 14.37
CA HIS A 36 1.80 11.14 15.73
C HIS A 36 3.28 10.76 15.92
N ASN A 37 3.82 9.92 15.05
CA ASN A 37 5.22 9.48 15.09
C ASN A 37 6.21 10.65 14.87
N LEU A 38 5.81 11.66 14.11
CA LEU A 38 6.57 12.91 13.93
C LEU A 38 6.48 13.84 15.13
N GLY A 39 5.55 13.59 16.08
CA GLY A 39 5.30 14.49 17.20
C GLY A 39 4.61 15.80 16.79
N VAL A 40 3.87 15.80 15.69
CA VAL A 40 3.10 16.97 15.23
C VAL A 40 1.59 16.70 15.29
N SER A 41 0.79 17.74 15.51
CA SER A 41 -0.67 17.57 15.44
C SER A 41 -1.11 17.23 14.02
N TYR A 42 -2.18 16.46 13.86
CA TYR A 42 -2.72 16.10 12.55
C TYR A 42 -3.16 17.33 11.74
N SER A 43 -3.65 18.37 12.41
CA SER A 43 -3.98 19.64 11.76
C SER A 43 -2.73 20.34 11.17
N THR A 44 -1.61 20.35 11.91
CA THR A 44 -0.33 20.85 11.44
C THR A 44 0.20 20.05 10.25
N PHE A 45 0.09 18.72 10.33
CA PHE A 45 0.46 17.82 9.23
C PHE A 45 -0.34 18.12 7.96
N ASN A 46 -1.67 18.25 8.05
CA ASN A 46 -2.53 18.56 6.91
C ASN A 46 -2.26 19.97 6.35
N LYS A 47 -1.97 20.95 7.21
CA LYS A 47 -1.57 22.28 6.78
C LYS A 47 -0.32 22.19 5.88
N TYR A 48 0.74 21.50 6.32
CA TYR A 48 1.95 21.37 5.52
C TYR A 48 1.74 20.52 4.26
N LYS A 49 0.88 19.50 4.30
CA LYS A 49 0.48 18.74 3.11
C LYS A 49 -0.19 19.66 2.07
N ALA A 50 -1.02 20.60 2.49
CA ALA A 50 -1.68 21.56 1.59
C ALA A 50 -0.72 22.62 1.07
N GLU A 51 0.18 23.13 1.92
CA GLU A 51 1.10 24.24 1.58
C GLU A 51 2.35 23.78 0.81
N LYS A 52 2.80 22.52 0.99
CA LYS A 52 4.05 21.97 0.44
C LYS A 52 3.74 20.90 -0.60
N LYS A 53 3.75 21.29 -1.87
CA LYS A 53 3.49 20.38 -3.00
C LYS A 53 4.42 19.16 -2.99
N GLU A 54 5.72 19.38 -2.73
CA GLU A 54 6.73 18.31 -2.58
C GLU A 54 6.30 17.25 -1.55
N PHE A 55 5.77 17.70 -0.41
CA PHE A 55 5.33 16.81 0.65
C PHE A 55 4.05 16.02 0.27
N ALA A 56 3.10 16.71 -0.37
CA ALA A 56 1.88 16.06 -0.86
C ALA A 56 2.19 14.98 -1.90
N GLU A 57 3.08 15.29 -2.86
CA GLU A 57 3.53 14.34 -3.89
C GLU A 57 4.31 13.17 -3.28
N PHE A 58 5.18 13.44 -2.31
CA PHE A 58 5.92 12.41 -1.59
C PHE A 58 4.98 11.41 -0.88
N LEU A 59 3.96 11.89 -0.18
CA LEU A 59 2.97 11.05 0.49
C LEU A 59 2.13 10.23 -0.52
N LYS A 60 1.76 10.85 -1.63
CA LYS A 60 1.01 10.20 -2.72
C LYS A 60 1.84 9.05 -3.33
N ASN A 61 3.08 9.33 -3.72
CA ASN A 61 3.96 8.34 -4.34
C ASN A 61 4.25 7.16 -3.40
N GLY A 62 4.42 7.42 -2.10
CA GLY A 62 4.60 6.36 -1.10
C GLY A 62 3.39 5.43 -1.00
N ARG A 63 2.16 5.97 -1.09
CA ARG A 63 0.93 5.18 -1.12
C ARG A 63 0.74 4.39 -2.40
N GLU A 64 1.04 5.01 -3.55
CA GLU A 64 0.98 4.32 -4.84
C GLU A 64 1.94 3.14 -4.87
N THR A 65 3.14 3.30 -4.32
CA THR A 65 4.12 2.22 -4.18
C THR A 65 3.59 1.07 -3.33
N LEU A 66 2.96 1.37 -2.19
CA LEU A 66 2.33 0.34 -1.35
C LEU A 66 1.21 -0.40 -2.10
N VAL A 67 0.35 0.32 -2.82
CA VAL A 67 -0.74 -0.28 -3.62
C VAL A 67 -0.18 -1.21 -4.69
N LEU A 68 0.91 -0.83 -5.38
CA LEU A 68 1.57 -1.68 -6.36
C LEU A 68 2.12 -2.96 -5.72
N GLN A 69 2.73 -2.86 -4.54
CA GLN A 69 3.23 -4.03 -3.80
C GLN A 69 2.09 -4.97 -3.38
N LEU A 70 0.98 -4.42 -2.87
CA LEU A 70 -0.21 -5.20 -2.50
C LEU A 70 -0.83 -5.91 -3.70
N ARG A 71 -0.94 -5.23 -4.85
CA ARG A 71 -1.41 -5.84 -6.11
C ARG A 71 -0.48 -6.97 -6.55
N GLY A 72 0.83 -6.76 -6.53
CA GLY A 72 1.82 -7.78 -6.88
C GLY A 72 1.73 -9.00 -5.96
N ALA A 73 1.59 -8.79 -4.65
CA ALA A 73 1.42 -9.87 -3.67
C ALA A 73 0.11 -10.64 -3.89
N LEU A 74 -1.00 -9.94 -4.19
CA LEU A 74 -2.28 -10.56 -4.51
C LEU A 74 -2.18 -11.46 -5.76
N VAL A 75 -1.63 -10.94 -6.85
CA VAL A 75 -1.44 -11.70 -8.11
C VAL A 75 -0.54 -12.90 -7.88
N LYS A 76 0.58 -12.71 -7.16
CA LYS A 76 1.49 -13.80 -6.80
C LYS A 76 0.77 -14.90 -6.01
N LYS A 77 -0.08 -14.53 -5.05
CA LYS A 77 -0.87 -15.49 -4.27
C LYS A 77 -1.93 -16.20 -5.12
N ALA A 78 -2.57 -15.47 -6.03
CA ALA A 78 -3.56 -16.00 -6.95
C ALA A 78 -2.97 -17.08 -7.87
N LEU A 79 -1.79 -16.84 -8.42
CA LEU A 79 -1.14 -17.75 -9.37
C LEU A 79 -0.35 -18.90 -8.71
N GLY A 80 -0.07 -18.77 -7.42
CA GLY A 80 0.87 -19.63 -6.71
C GLY A 80 2.32 -19.23 -6.97
N PHE A 81 3.23 -19.70 -6.13
CA PHE A 81 4.67 -19.39 -6.23
C PHE A 81 5.52 -20.38 -5.47
N GLU A 82 6.75 -20.51 -5.90
CA GLU A 82 7.78 -21.28 -5.18
C GLU A 82 8.46 -20.38 -4.14
N TYR A 83 8.81 -20.96 -3.00
CA TYR A 83 9.58 -20.30 -1.95
C TYR A 83 10.50 -21.31 -1.25
N VAL A 84 11.60 -20.81 -0.68
CA VAL A 84 12.52 -21.59 0.11
C VAL A 84 12.19 -21.38 1.59
N GLU A 85 11.81 -22.48 2.25
CA GLU A 85 11.68 -22.50 3.70
C GLU A 85 13.05 -22.84 4.30
N LYS A 86 13.53 -21.99 5.21
CA LYS A 86 14.77 -22.20 5.95
C LYS A 86 14.45 -22.51 7.40
N LYS A 87 14.87 -23.68 7.86
CA LYS A 87 14.74 -24.10 9.24
C LYS A 87 16.07 -24.14 9.92
N HIS A 88 16.23 -23.37 10.98
CA HIS A 88 17.42 -23.34 11.81
C HIS A 88 17.25 -24.32 12.97
N TYR A 89 18.18 -25.26 13.09
CA TYR A 89 18.21 -26.22 14.16
C TYR A 89 19.42 -26.01 15.04
N ARG A 90 19.20 -26.13 16.34
CA ARG A 90 20.25 -26.14 17.35
C ARG A 90 20.17 -27.45 18.11
N LYS A 91 21.20 -28.26 18.03
CA LYS A 91 21.31 -29.51 18.78
C LYS A 91 22.53 -29.44 19.70
N VAL A 92 22.39 -30.01 20.87
CA VAL A 92 23.49 -30.23 21.81
C VAL A 92 23.84 -31.70 21.71
N ASP A 93 25.10 -32.03 21.42
CA ASP A 93 25.56 -33.41 21.37
C ASP A 93 25.77 -33.97 22.79
N GLU A 94 26.07 -35.28 22.88
CA GLU A 94 26.29 -35.99 24.16
C GLU A 94 27.46 -35.43 24.96
N ASN A 95 28.36 -34.65 24.33
CA ASN A 95 29.51 -34.02 24.95
C ASN A 95 29.25 -32.55 25.31
N GLY A 96 27.98 -32.06 25.19
CA GLY A 96 27.63 -30.71 25.52
C GLY A 96 27.99 -29.68 24.44
N LYS A 97 28.47 -30.10 23.26
CA LYS A 97 28.80 -29.22 22.15
C LYS A 97 27.55 -28.82 21.38
N VAL A 98 27.39 -27.53 21.15
CA VAL A 98 26.27 -26.97 20.38
C VAL A 98 26.61 -27.07 18.88
N CYS A 99 25.75 -27.76 18.13
CA CYS A 99 25.79 -27.81 16.68
C CYS A 99 24.58 -27.08 16.10
N GLU A 100 24.82 -26.11 15.25
CA GLU A 100 23.79 -25.37 14.54
C GLU A 100 23.87 -25.73 13.05
N TYR A 101 22.71 -26.05 12.45
CA TYR A 101 22.62 -26.30 11.02
C TYR A 101 21.30 -25.73 10.48
N THR A 102 21.32 -25.37 9.21
CA THR A 102 20.17 -24.86 8.48
C THR A 102 19.76 -25.87 7.43
N GLU A 103 18.51 -26.25 7.45
CA GLU A 103 17.88 -27.05 6.41
C GLU A 103 17.10 -26.10 5.47
N GLU A 104 17.30 -26.24 4.17
CA GLU A 104 16.58 -25.49 3.16
C GLU A 104 15.72 -26.45 2.34
N ALA A 105 14.43 -26.15 2.21
CA ALA A 105 13.50 -26.92 1.41
C ALA A 105 12.72 -25.98 0.48
N THR A 106 12.74 -26.27 -0.81
CA THR A 106 11.89 -25.59 -1.79
C THR A 106 10.45 -26.09 -1.62
N LYS A 107 9.54 -25.16 -1.41
CA LYS A 107 8.10 -25.41 -1.29
C LYS A 107 7.33 -24.61 -2.31
N GLN A 108 6.15 -25.12 -2.68
CA GLN A 108 5.23 -24.45 -3.57
C GLN A 108 3.97 -24.01 -2.82
N SER A 109 3.63 -22.74 -2.90
CA SER A 109 2.31 -22.23 -2.53
C SER A 109 1.38 -22.48 -3.70
N VAL A 110 0.37 -23.30 -3.49
CA VAL A 110 -0.67 -23.55 -4.52
C VAL A 110 -1.48 -22.27 -4.78
N PRO A 111 -2.07 -22.13 -5.98
CA PRO A 111 -2.99 -21.04 -6.29
C PRO A 111 -4.12 -20.93 -5.26
N ASP A 112 -4.45 -19.69 -4.90
CA ASP A 112 -5.51 -19.40 -3.94
C ASP A 112 -6.78 -18.97 -4.69
N VAL A 113 -7.86 -19.74 -4.53
CA VAL A 113 -9.12 -19.53 -5.26
C VAL A 113 -9.77 -18.19 -4.91
N ALA A 114 -9.67 -17.73 -3.65
CA ALA A 114 -10.23 -16.46 -3.23
C ALA A 114 -9.46 -15.28 -3.87
N ALA A 115 -8.12 -15.37 -3.89
CA ALA A 115 -7.27 -14.39 -4.55
C ALA A 115 -7.49 -14.37 -6.07
N LEU A 116 -7.62 -15.56 -6.72
CA LEU A 116 -7.97 -15.67 -8.14
C LEU A 116 -9.30 -14.98 -8.46
N ASN A 117 -10.34 -15.28 -7.67
CA ASN A 117 -11.66 -14.69 -7.86
C ASN A 117 -11.63 -13.16 -7.71
N LEU A 118 -10.87 -12.65 -6.72
CA LEU A 118 -10.70 -11.22 -6.53
C LEU A 118 -9.95 -10.56 -7.70
N CYS A 119 -8.90 -11.20 -8.22
CA CYS A 119 -8.18 -10.74 -9.41
C CYS A 119 -9.10 -10.70 -10.63
N LEU A 120 -9.84 -11.77 -10.91
CA LEU A 120 -10.74 -11.84 -12.07
C LEU A 120 -11.86 -10.80 -11.99
N LYS A 121 -12.43 -10.54 -10.82
CA LYS A 121 -13.42 -9.46 -10.63
C LYS A 121 -12.86 -8.07 -10.89
N ASN A 122 -11.57 -7.85 -10.67
CA ASN A 122 -10.94 -6.54 -10.87
C ASN A 122 -10.36 -6.37 -12.27
N TYR A 123 -9.81 -7.42 -12.89
CA TYR A 123 -9.12 -7.36 -14.19
C TYR A 123 -10.00 -7.78 -15.36
N ASP A 124 -11.05 -8.56 -15.11
CA ASP A 124 -12.02 -9.05 -16.10
C ASP A 124 -13.45 -8.93 -15.58
N SER A 125 -13.80 -7.74 -15.10
CA SER A 125 -15.10 -7.47 -14.47
C SER A 125 -16.26 -7.67 -15.40
N GLU A 126 -16.09 -7.51 -16.72
CA GLU A 126 -17.14 -7.71 -17.71
C GLU A 126 -17.60 -9.17 -17.78
N ASN A 127 -16.68 -10.13 -17.62
CA ASN A 127 -16.99 -11.55 -17.70
C ASN A 127 -17.11 -12.22 -16.33
N TRP A 128 -16.46 -11.64 -15.29
CA TRP A 128 -16.33 -12.26 -13.98
C TRP A 128 -17.01 -11.49 -12.84
N ALA A 129 -17.82 -10.48 -13.13
CA ALA A 129 -18.62 -9.81 -12.10
C ALA A 129 -19.63 -10.78 -11.45
N ASN A 130 -20.06 -10.48 -10.21
CA ASN A 130 -21.10 -11.28 -9.55
C ASN A 130 -22.43 -11.27 -10.33
N ASP A 131 -22.69 -10.18 -11.03
CA ASP A 131 -23.84 -9.98 -11.92
C ASP A 131 -23.40 -9.13 -13.11
N PRO A 132 -22.88 -9.74 -14.18
CA PRO A 132 -22.42 -9.03 -15.38
C PRO A 132 -23.55 -8.27 -16.08
N GLN A 133 -24.79 -8.76 -15.99
CA GLN A 133 -25.94 -8.10 -16.63
C GLN A 133 -26.30 -6.81 -15.90
N MET A 134 -26.33 -6.84 -14.57
CA MET A 134 -26.58 -5.66 -13.76
C MET A 134 -25.50 -4.60 -13.93
N LEU A 135 -24.22 -5.01 -14.08
CA LEU A 135 -23.12 -4.09 -14.36
C LEU A 135 -23.37 -3.32 -15.68
N ARG A 136 -23.68 -4.05 -16.75
CA ARG A 136 -23.98 -3.45 -18.07
C ARG A 136 -25.21 -2.52 -18.04
N ILE A 137 -26.24 -2.86 -17.25
CA ILE A 137 -27.41 -2.00 -17.08
C ILE A 137 -27.02 -0.70 -16.40
N LYS A 138 -26.25 -0.76 -15.30
CA LYS A 138 -25.76 0.42 -14.57
C LYS A 138 -24.88 1.33 -15.43
N GLU A 139 -24.01 0.76 -16.26
CA GLU A 139 -23.18 1.53 -17.19
C GLU A 139 -24.02 2.28 -18.22
N LYS A 140 -25.06 1.63 -18.79
CA LYS A 140 -26.00 2.27 -19.71
C LYS A 140 -26.81 3.38 -19.03
N GLU A 141 -27.29 3.15 -17.81
CA GLU A 141 -27.99 4.19 -17.04
C GLU A 141 -27.10 5.39 -16.74
N LEU A 142 -25.82 5.17 -16.39
CA LEU A 142 -24.87 6.25 -16.16
C LEU A 142 -24.57 7.04 -17.44
N ALA A 143 -24.43 6.37 -18.58
CA ALA A 143 -24.23 7.02 -19.86
C ALA A 143 -25.44 7.89 -20.23
N LEU A 144 -26.64 7.36 -20.09
CA LEU A 144 -27.88 8.10 -20.35
C LEU A 144 -28.04 9.32 -19.45
N ARG A 145 -27.74 9.18 -18.15
CA ARG A 145 -27.78 10.32 -17.21
C ARG A 145 -26.79 11.41 -17.59
N ARG A 146 -25.59 11.07 -18.07
CA ARG A 146 -24.60 12.04 -18.55
C ARG A 146 -25.10 12.81 -19.76
N GLU A 147 -25.68 12.09 -20.74
CA GLU A 147 -26.28 12.73 -21.93
C GLU A 147 -27.41 13.69 -21.60
N ILE A 148 -28.29 13.33 -20.64
CA ILE A 148 -29.37 14.20 -20.17
C ILE A 148 -28.81 15.44 -19.52
N THR A 149 -27.82 15.28 -18.59
CA THR A 149 -27.20 16.41 -17.89
C THR A 149 -26.47 17.35 -18.84
N GLU A 150 -25.84 16.84 -19.89
CA GLU A 150 -25.19 17.64 -20.93
C GLU A 150 -26.22 18.42 -21.77
N LYS A 151 -27.36 17.84 -22.06
CA LYS A 151 -28.44 18.51 -22.82
C LYS A 151 -29.16 19.60 -22.00
N ASP A 152 -29.31 19.39 -20.68
CA ASP A 152 -29.93 20.36 -19.79
C ASP A 152 -29.07 21.57 -19.47
N ASN A 153 -27.77 21.52 -19.77
CA ASN A 153 -26.81 22.62 -19.55
C ASN A 153 -26.64 23.52 -20.80
N TRP A 154 -27.43 23.32 -21.85
CA TRP A 154 -27.51 24.17 -23.05
C TRP A 154 -28.88 24.88 -23.09
#